data_012ca9f50e7792d1f0ddb46a72a5d765
#
_entry.id   012ca9f50e7792d1f0ddb46a72a5d765
#
_cell.length_a   1.000
_cell.length_b   1.000
_cell.length_c   1.000
_cell.angle_alpha   90.00
_cell.angle_beta   90.00
_cell.angle_gamma   90.00
#
_symmetry.space_group_name_H-M   'P 1'
#
loop_
_entity.id
_entity.type
_entity.pdbx_description
1 polymer ?
#
loop_
_entity_poly.entity_id
_entity_poly.type
_entity_poly.pdbx_seq_one_letter_code
_entity_poly.pdbx_strand_id
1 'polypeptide(L)'
;AKFNNAIEQVYKITDWNSTLLSDSGNIENKKNNLTNDWNFPNINRDDRLDIVTWNCEFFPTNGDLTIDALSEAVMDLYPDIIAFQEIKKRGWFSKLMQKLPDYNFVISQQSSFMDQAIIYKKDLFDLVSRKELFAEDDYFYAGRPPMQCDLIYKESNLKLSLINLHMKCCDSGLFRRKEASKMLHAYIDDETNKGNSNFIVLGDWNDDLKDDEGEHCFEPFLNDNRFFFPTLDITYDISQASYPKEPYVSFLDHILVSKSLIPNNSYDISTIPIDKYMGSFSIYEEYISDHMPVLLSF
;
A
#
# COMPACT_ATOMS: atom_id res chain seq x y z
N ALA A 1 -6.08 -17.52 25.85
CA ALA A 1 -5.62 -18.51 24.86
C ALA A 1 -5.55 -17.93 23.44
N LYS A 2 -6.42 -16.99 23.04
CA LYS A 2 -6.38 -16.34 21.71
C LYS A 2 -5.32 -15.22 21.61
N PHE A 3 -4.96 -14.59 22.70
CA PHE A 3 -3.95 -13.52 22.74
C PHE A 3 -2.52 -14.05 22.50
N ASN A 4 -2.22 -15.26 22.99
CA ASN A 4 -0.91 -15.89 22.80
C ASN A 4 -0.66 -16.32 21.34
N ASN A 5 -1.70 -16.67 20.57
CA ASN A 5 -1.55 -17.06 19.17
C ASN A 5 -1.15 -15.89 18.26
N ALA A 6 -1.58 -14.66 18.56
CA ALA A 6 -1.19 -13.48 17.77
C ALA A 6 0.29 -13.11 18.02
N ILE A 7 0.75 -13.23 19.26
CA ILE A 7 2.15 -13.00 19.64
C ILE A 7 3.06 -14.09 19.05
N GLU A 8 2.66 -15.36 19.08
CA GLU A 8 3.43 -16.46 18.44
C GLU A 8 3.53 -16.29 16.91
N GLN A 9 2.55 -15.71 16.26
CA GLN A 9 2.64 -15.41 14.82
C GLN A 9 3.61 -14.27 14.51
N VAL A 10 3.71 -13.27 15.36
CA VAL A 10 4.73 -12.20 15.25
C VAL A 10 6.12 -12.78 15.49
N TYR A 11 6.29 -13.66 16.49
CA TYR A 11 7.58 -14.32 16.76
C TYR A 11 7.99 -15.31 15.65
N LYS A 12 7.05 -15.99 14.98
CA LYS A 12 7.39 -16.84 13.82
C LYS A 12 7.91 -16.03 12.62
N ILE A 13 7.56 -14.76 12.50
CA ILE A 13 8.13 -13.86 11.48
C ILE A 13 9.56 -13.44 11.86
N THR A 14 9.87 -13.31 13.15
CA THR A 14 11.24 -13.03 13.63
C THR A 14 12.16 -14.25 13.58
N ASP A 15 11.65 -15.47 13.75
CA ASP A 15 12.45 -16.71 13.59
C ASP A 15 12.85 -16.97 12.12
N TRP A 16 12.15 -16.37 11.16
CA TRP A 16 12.55 -16.42 9.76
C TRP A 16 13.90 -15.71 9.49
N ASN A 17 14.23 -14.71 10.26
CA ASN A 17 15.50 -14.01 10.17
C ASN A 17 16.70 -14.89 10.61
N SER A 18 16.49 -15.86 11.50
CA SER A 18 17.57 -16.72 12.00
C SER A 18 17.92 -17.86 11.05
N THR A 19 16.98 -18.32 10.22
CA THR A 19 17.21 -19.43 9.28
C THR A 19 17.88 -18.97 7.98
N LEU A 20 17.74 -17.70 7.61
CA LEU A 20 18.40 -17.14 6.41
C LEU A 20 19.83 -16.68 6.67
N LEU A 21 20.25 -16.57 7.94
CA LEU A 21 21.62 -16.16 8.29
C LEU A 21 22.61 -17.32 8.33
N SER A 22 22.16 -18.57 8.18
CA SER A 22 23.06 -19.75 8.23
C SER A 22 23.69 -20.15 6.88
N ASP A 23 23.26 -19.54 5.77
CA ASP A 23 23.82 -19.80 4.43
C ASP A 23 24.70 -18.66 3.87
N SER A 24 25.34 -17.90 4.75
CA SER A 24 26.34 -16.90 4.34
C SER A 24 27.69 -17.55 4.04
N GLY A 25 27.74 -18.39 3.01
CA GLY A 25 28.98 -18.71 2.32
C GLY A 25 29.47 -17.47 1.57
N ASN A 26 30.64 -16.97 1.96
CA ASN A 26 31.54 -16.00 1.29
C ASN A 26 30.97 -15.34 0.02
N ILE A 27 30.22 -14.26 0.16
CA ILE A 27 30.02 -13.30 -0.92
C ILE A 27 31.14 -12.28 -0.81
N GLU A 28 32.17 -12.45 -1.64
CA GLU A 28 33.16 -11.41 -1.89
C GLU A 28 32.44 -10.09 -2.20
N ASN A 29 32.78 -9.03 -1.46
CA ASN A 29 32.41 -7.66 -1.69
C ASN A 29 32.76 -7.21 -3.12
N LYS A 30 31.95 -7.51 -4.09
CA LYS A 30 31.85 -6.68 -5.29
C LYS A 30 30.94 -5.50 -4.92
N LYS A 31 31.55 -4.43 -4.45
CA LYS A 31 30.99 -3.09 -4.54
C LYS A 31 30.80 -2.78 -6.02
N ASN A 32 29.68 -3.20 -6.58
CA ASN A 32 29.13 -2.53 -7.72
C ASN A 32 28.60 -1.20 -7.20
N ASN A 33 29.35 -0.13 -7.42
CA ASN A 33 28.91 1.25 -7.21
C ASN A 33 27.81 1.58 -8.22
N LEU A 34 26.61 1.11 -7.96
CA LEU A 34 25.38 1.66 -8.50
C LEU A 34 24.78 2.56 -7.43
N THR A 35 25.51 3.57 -7.04
CA THR A 35 24.96 4.72 -6.33
C THR A 35 24.39 5.66 -7.38
N ASN A 36 23.23 5.35 -7.90
CA ASN A 36 22.36 6.38 -8.39
C ASN A 36 21.77 7.01 -7.15
N ASP A 37 22.28 8.12 -6.72
CA ASP A 37 21.72 8.95 -5.66
C ASP A 37 20.70 9.87 -6.35
N TRP A 38 19.43 9.45 -6.37
CA TRP A 38 18.37 10.19 -7.05
C TRP A 38 17.85 11.37 -6.22
N ASN A 39 18.18 11.42 -4.93
CA ASN A 39 17.82 12.53 -4.03
C ASN A 39 16.31 12.84 -4.09
N PHE A 40 15.47 11.87 -3.76
CA PHE A 40 14.02 12.10 -3.70
C PHE A 40 13.68 13.10 -2.59
N PRO A 41 12.61 13.90 -2.76
CA PRO A 41 12.24 14.88 -1.73
C PRO A 41 11.70 14.19 -0.49
N ASN A 42 12.07 14.67 0.68
CA ASN A 42 11.42 14.24 1.91
C ASN A 42 9.99 14.80 1.95
N ILE A 43 9.00 13.91 2.11
CA ILE A 43 7.58 14.26 2.19
C ILE A 43 7.05 14.26 3.61
N ASN A 44 7.83 13.77 4.57
CA ASN A 44 7.40 13.66 5.96
C ASN A 44 7.16 15.03 6.58
N ARG A 45 6.03 15.17 7.27
CA ARG A 45 5.63 16.36 7.99
C ARG A 45 5.38 16.01 9.47
N ASP A 46 6.08 16.68 10.38
CA ASP A 46 6.01 16.41 11.81
C ASP A 46 4.60 16.62 12.42
N ASP A 47 3.74 17.39 11.76
CA ASP A 47 2.40 17.76 12.23
C ASP A 47 1.27 16.99 11.55
N ARG A 48 1.58 16.01 10.69
CA ARG A 48 0.62 15.25 9.89
C ARG A 48 1.01 13.77 9.84
N LEU A 49 0.04 12.94 9.45
CA LEU A 49 0.30 11.56 9.04
C LEU A 49 0.43 11.48 7.52
N ASP A 50 1.56 10.98 7.05
CA ASP A 50 1.89 10.81 5.65
C ASP A 50 1.75 9.34 5.26
N ILE A 51 0.69 9.03 4.50
CA ILE A 51 0.30 7.67 4.12
C ILE A 51 0.37 7.51 2.61
N VAL A 52 1.07 6.48 2.15
CA VAL A 52 1.29 6.21 0.73
C VAL A 52 0.69 4.87 0.33
N THR A 53 0.06 4.79 -0.84
CA THR A 53 -0.20 3.54 -1.55
C THR A 53 0.70 3.43 -2.77
N TRP A 54 1.26 2.23 -3.03
CA TRP A 54 2.24 2.01 -4.09
C TRP A 54 2.17 0.59 -4.65
N ASN A 55 1.61 0.43 -5.82
CA ASN A 55 1.75 -0.81 -6.57
C ASN A 55 3.19 -0.90 -7.11
N CYS A 56 3.90 -2.00 -6.83
CA CYS A 56 5.30 -2.22 -7.16
C CYS A 56 5.52 -3.22 -8.29
N GLU A 57 4.58 -3.35 -9.21
CA GLU A 57 4.64 -4.16 -10.44
C GLU A 57 5.48 -5.44 -10.32
N PHE A 58 4.82 -6.56 -9.96
CA PHE A 58 5.48 -7.87 -9.83
C PHE A 58 6.78 -7.88 -8.99
N PHE A 59 6.83 -7.05 -7.94
CA PHE A 59 8.03 -6.84 -7.10
C PHE A 59 8.79 -8.13 -6.75
N PRO A 60 10.11 -8.17 -6.97
CA PRO A 60 10.95 -7.14 -7.57
C PRO A 60 11.03 -7.33 -9.08
N THR A 61 10.77 -6.27 -9.84
CA THR A 61 10.84 -6.31 -11.31
C THR A 61 12.26 -6.61 -11.79
N ASN A 62 13.27 -5.95 -11.22
CA ASN A 62 14.69 -6.04 -11.61
C ASN A 62 15.60 -6.49 -10.46
N GLY A 63 15.12 -7.41 -9.60
CA GLY A 63 15.92 -8.04 -8.55
C GLY A 63 16.54 -7.04 -7.56
N ASP A 64 17.88 -7.09 -7.41
CA ASP A 64 18.60 -6.21 -6.47
C ASP A 64 18.52 -4.73 -6.84
N LEU A 65 18.44 -4.41 -8.14
CA LEU A 65 18.28 -3.03 -8.59
C LEU A 65 16.97 -2.42 -8.09
N THR A 66 15.86 -3.19 -8.15
CA THR A 66 14.58 -2.77 -7.56
C THR A 66 14.70 -2.56 -6.04
N ILE A 67 15.39 -3.48 -5.34
CA ILE A 67 15.59 -3.34 -3.89
C ILE A 67 16.35 -2.07 -3.55
N ASP A 68 17.42 -1.78 -4.27
CA ASP A 68 18.26 -0.61 -4.04
C ASP A 68 17.48 0.68 -4.34
N ALA A 69 16.83 0.77 -5.49
CA ALA A 69 16.04 1.92 -5.90
C ALA A 69 14.85 2.18 -4.96
N LEU A 70 14.08 1.13 -4.64
CA LEU A 70 12.91 1.28 -3.78
C LEU A 70 13.31 1.61 -2.33
N SER A 71 14.42 1.03 -1.82
CA SER A 71 14.90 1.37 -0.49
C SER A 71 15.38 2.81 -0.39
N GLU A 72 16.07 3.34 -1.41
CA GLU A 72 16.44 4.74 -1.50
C GLU A 72 15.21 5.65 -1.52
N ALA A 73 14.23 5.35 -2.40
CA ALA A 73 13.01 6.12 -2.47
C ALA A 73 12.24 6.15 -1.14
N VAL A 74 12.11 5.02 -0.45
CA VAL A 74 11.43 4.97 0.85
C VAL A 74 12.19 5.73 1.94
N MET A 75 13.53 5.63 1.96
CA MET A 75 14.36 6.34 2.96
C MET A 75 14.33 7.86 2.74
N ASP A 76 14.35 8.32 1.51
CA ASP A 76 14.36 9.74 1.20
C ASP A 76 12.97 10.37 1.38
N LEU A 77 11.93 9.76 0.81
CA LEU A 77 10.53 10.20 0.98
C LEU A 77 10.10 10.17 2.46
N TYR A 78 10.47 9.13 3.15
CA TYR A 78 10.28 8.92 4.59
C TYR A 78 8.81 9.06 5.06
N PRO A 79 7.82 8.45 4.40
CA PRO A 79 6.44 8.50 4.86
C PRO A 79 6.22 7.70 6.13
N ASP A 80 5.10 7.94 6.83
CA ASP A 80 4.79 7.23 8.07
C ASP A 80 4.28 5.81 7.83
N ILE A 81 3.51 5.62 6.76
CA ILE A 81 2.94 4.33 6.36
C ILE A 81 3.02 4.19 4.83
N ILE A 82 3.36 3.00 4.35
CA ILE A 82 3.22 2.63 2.94
C ILE A 82 2.47 1.31 2.82
N ALA A 83 1.45 1.30 1.97
CA ALA A 83 0.76 0.09 1.52
C ALA A 83 1.27 -0.31 0.13
N PHE A 84 1.93 -1.45 0.04
CA PHE A 84 2.45 -2.00 -1.21
C PHE A 84 1.53 -3.07 -1.78
N GLN A 85 1.38 -3.07 -3.10
CA GLN A 85 0.71 -4.12 -3.85
C GLN A 85 1.72 -4.82 -4.78
N GLU A 86 1.32 -5.97 -5.29
CA GLU A 86 2.09 -6.80 -6.22
C GLU A 86 3.41 -7.36 -5.69
N ILE A 87 3.47 -7.70 -4.41
CA ILE A 87 4.65 -8.38 -3.85
C ILE A 87 4.68 -9.84 -4.32
N LYS A 88 5.44 -10.12 -5.35
CA LYS A 88 5.51 -11.44 -5.97
C LYS A 88 6.39 -12.42 -5.20
N LYS A 89 7.39 -11.92 -4.48
CA LYS A 89 8.37 -12.74 -3.78
C LYS A 89 8.67 -12.21 -2.38
N ARG A 90 8.13 -12.87 -1.37
CA ARG A 90 8.29 -12.47 0.06
C ARG A 90 9.75 -12.38 0.51
N GLY A 91 10.61 -13.30 0.05
CA GLY A 91 12.05 -13.26 0.39
C GLY A 91 12.73 -11.99 -0.08
N TRP A 92 12.36 -11.45 -1.24
CA TRP A 92 12.86 -10.18 -1.72
C TRP A 92 12.31 -9.00 -0.91
N PHE A 93 11.05 -9.08 -0.49
CA PHE A 93 10.47 -8.07 0.39
C PHE A 93 11.19 -8.04 1.75
N SER A 94 11.51 -9.21 2.32
CA SER A 94 12.34 -9.28 3.54
C SER A 94 13.73 -8.64 3.33
N LYS A 95 14.31 -8.76 2.13
CA LYS A 95 15.58 -8.12 1.79
C LYS A 95 15.44 -6.58 1.71
N LEU A 96 14.35 -6.08 1.16
CA LEU A 96 14.01 -4.64 1.20
C LEU A 96 13.93 -4.16 2.63
N MET A 97 13.19 -4.86 3.50
CA MET A 97 12.99 -4.44 4.90
C MET A 97 14.29 -4.42 5.72
N GLN A 98 15.30 -5.22 5.36
CA GLN A 98 16.63 -5.13 5.99
C GLN A 98 17.33 -3.78 5.73
N LYS A 99 16.96 -3.08 4.66
CA LYS A 99 17.46 -1.73 4.33
C LYS A 99 16.63 -0.61 4.94
N LEU A 100 15.47 -0.93 5.52
CA LEU A 100 14.50 0.02 6.09
C LEU A 100 14.36 -0.17 7.61
N PRO A 101 15.42 0.11 8.41
CA PRO A 101 15.46 -0.23 9.83
C PRO A 101 14.44 0.56 10.67
N ASP A 102 13.92 1.68 10.19
CA ASP A 102 12.93 2.50 10.90
C ASP A 102 11.50 2.00 10.79
N TYR A 103 11.27 1.01 9.94
CA TYR A 103 9.94 0.47 9.67
C TYR A 103 9.77 -0.93 10.23
N ASN A 104 8.56 -1.19 10.75
CA ASN A 104 8.00 -2.52 10.89
C ASN A 104 7.11 -2.83 9.68
N PHE A 105 6.75 -4.10 9.48
CA PHE A 105 5.89 -4.48 8.38
C PHE A 105 4.95 -5.62 8.72
N VAL A 106 3.86 -5.71 7.96
CA VAL A 106 3.01 -6.88 7.81
C VAL A 106 2.89 -7.23 6.33
N ILE A 107 2.80 -8.52 6.02
CA ILE A 107 2.62 -9.02 4.66
C ILE A 107 1.51 -10.05 4.63
N SER A 108 0.74 -10.12 3.54
CA SER A 108 -0.31 -11.12 3.37
C SER A 108 0.29 -12.52 3.34
N GLN A 109 -0.49 -13.50 3.84
CA GLN A 109 -0.09 -14.92 3.86
C GLN A 109 -0.73 -15.72 2.73
N GLN A 110 -1.43 -15.05 1.85
CA GLN A 110 -2.06 -15.69 0.71
C GLN A 110 -1.04 -16.40 -0.16
N SER A 111 -1.42 -17.56 -0.63
CA SER A 111 -0.62 -18.36 -1.54
C SER A 111 -0.74 -17.93 -3.00
N SER A 112 -1.50 -16.89 -3.31
CA SER A 112 -1.58 -16.34 -4.65
C SER A 112 -0.21 -15.82 -5.10
N PHE A 113 -0.05 -15.55 -6.37
CA PHE A 113 1.23 -15.12 -6.92
C PHE A 113 1.60 -13.65 -6.60
N MET A 114 0.70 -12.90 -5.97
CA MET A 114 0.88 -11.49 -5.59
C MET A 114 0.41 -11.28 -4.15
N ASP A 115 1.34 -10.94 -3.28
CA ASP A 115 1.06 -10.55 -1.91
C ASP A 115 0.87 -9.02 -1.80
N GLN A 116 0.35 -8.59 -0.66
CA GLN A 116 0.24 -7.20 -0.26
C GLN A 116 1.02 -7.01 1.03
N ALA A 117 1.62 -5.83 1.20
CA ALA A 117 2.34 -5.51 2.43
C ALA A 117 2.00 -4.09 2.91
N ILE A 118 2.08 -3.88 4.22
CA ILE A 118 2.04 -2.55 4.82
C ILE A 118 3.30 -2.40 5.67
N ILE A 119 4.06 -1.34 5.44
CA ILE A 119 5.14 -0.91 6.32
C ILE A 119 4.71 0.35 7.07
N TYR A 120 5.21 0.50 8.29
CA TYR A 120 4.88 1.64 9.15
C TYR A 120 6.05 1.97 10.07
N LYS A 121 6.24 3.25 10.39
CA LYS A 121 7.30 3.70 11.31
C LYS A 121 7.12 3.07 12.68
N LYS A 122 8.10 2.28 13.13
CA LYS A 122 8.05 1.54 14.40
C LYS A 122 7.96 2.44 15.63
N ASP A 123 8.46 3.66 15.53
CA ASP A 123 8.47 4.61 16.64
C ASP A 123 7.11 5.34 16.77
N LEU A 124 6.34 5.44 15.68
CA LEU A 124 5.04 6.10 15.65
C LEU A 124 3.87 5.15 15.90
N PHE A 125 3.97 3.88 15.54
CA PHE A 125 2.82 2.97 15.57
C PHE A 125 3.08 1.69 16.35
N ASP A 126 2.01 1.19 16.99
CA ASP A 126 1.92 -0.15 17.53
C ASP A 126 0.93 -0.98 16.70
N LEU A 127 1.33 -2.20 16.31
CA LEU A 127 0.46 -3.15 15.65
C LEU A 127 -0.48 -3.80 16.68
N VAL A 128 -1.78 -3.67 16.44
CA VAL A 128 -2.83 -4.31 17.26
C VAL A 128 -3.22 -5.65 16.67
N SER A 129 -3.54 -5.67 15.39
CA SER A 129 -3.95 -6.89 14.69
C SER A 129 -3.71 -6.78 13.20
N ARG A 130 -3.66 -7.96 12.54
CA ARG A 130 -3.75 -8.07 11.10
C ARG A 130 -4.67 -9.23 10.72
N LYS A 131 -5.39 -9.09 9.63
CA LYS A 131 -6.20 -10.17 9.04
C LYS A 131 -6.34 -10.01 7.55
N GLU A 132 -6.63 -11.08 6.86
CA GLU A 132 -6.99 -11.09 5.46
C GLU A 132 -8.51 -11.21 5.36
N LEU A 133 -9.13 -10.22 4.71
CA LEU A 133 -10.58 -10.18 4.57
C LEU A 133 -11.00 -11.07 3.42
N PHE A 134 -12.12 -11.80 3.60
CA PHE A 134 -12.70 -12.64 2.54
C PHE A 134 -11.79 -13.76 2.01
N ALA A 135 -10.83 -14.23 2.83
CA ALA A 135 -9.85 -15.24 2.40
C ALA A 135 -10.47 -16.59 1.96
N GLU A 136 -11.66 -16.93 2.46
CA GLU A 136 -12.39 -18.14 2.07
C GLU A 136 -13.30 -17.93 0.83
N ASP A 137 -13.53 -16.66 0.43
CA ASP A 137 -14.34 -16.28 -0.74
C ASP A 137 -13.68 -15.10 -1.47
N ASP A 138 -12.47 -15.32 -1.95
CA ASP A 138 -11.61 -14.31 -2.57
C ASP A 138 -11.80 -14.18 -4.09
N TYR A 139 -12.81 -14.85 -4.65
CA TYR A 139 -13.06 -14.82 -6.10
C TYR A 139 -13.14 -13.40 -6.65
N PHE A 140 -13.90 -12.52 -5.98
CA PHE A 140 -14.07 -11.14 -6.42
C PHE A 140 -12.78 -10.31 -6.28
N TYR A 141 -11.89 -10.69 -5.36
CA TYR A 141 -10.56 -10.10 -5.18
C TYR A 141 -9.46 -10.80 -5.98
N ALA A 142 -9.83 -11.66 -6.93
CA ALA A 142 -8.90 -12.34 -7.83
C ALA A 142 -7.83 -13.19 -7.11
N GLY A 143 -8.18 -13.83 -5.98
CA GLY A 143 -7.24 -14.60 -5.18
C GLY A 143 -6.26 -13.74 -4.38
N ARG A 144 -6.58 -12.47 -4.14
CA ARG A 144 -5.79 -11.50 -3.38
C ARG A 144 -6.65 -10.82 -2.33
N PRO A 145 -7.06 -11.53 -1.25
CA PRO A 145 -7.86 -10.97 -0.19
C PRO A 145 -7.28 -9.66 0.34
N PRO A 146 -8.09 -8.60 0.54
CA PRO A 146 -7.60 -7.38 1.15
C PRO A 146 -6.99 -7.64 2.52
N MET A 147 -5.88 -6.98 2.81
CA MET A 147 -5.19 -7.12 4.09
C MET A 147 -5.53 -5.95 5.00
N GLN A 148 -6.24 -6.22 6.09
CA GLN A 148 -6.45 -5.26 7.16
C GLN A 148 -5.31 -5.31 8.17
N CYS A 149 -4.82 -4.11 8.52
CA CYS A 149 -3.84 -3.87 9.57
C CYS A 149 -4.39 -2.82 10.53
N ASP A 150 -4.59 -3.18 11.79
CA ASP A 150 -5.05 -2.26 12.81
C ASP A 150 -3.83 -1.74 13.58
N LEU A 151 -3.64 -0.42 13.56
CA LEU A 151 -2.55 0.29 14.20
C LEU A 151 -3.06 1.23 15.29
N ILE A 152 -2.24 1.49 16.29
CA ILE A 152 -2.39 2.61 17.22
C ILE A 152 -1.29 3.62 16.94
N TYR A 153 -1.68 4.85 16.59
CA TYR A 153 -0.76 5.97 16.55
C TYR A 153 -0.44 6.42 17.98
N LYS A 154 0.82 6.26 18.38
CA LYS A 154 1.25 6.37 19.79
C LYS A 154 1.04 7.75 20.38
N GLU A 155 1.24 8.79 19.59
CA GLU A 155 1.18 10.17 20.06
C GLU A 155 -0.21 10.56 20.58
N SER A 156 -1.26 10.18 19.85
CA SER A 156 -2.66 10.53 20.19
C SER A 156 -3.49 9.35 20.68
N ASN A 157 -2.93 8.15 20.70
CA ASN A 157 -3.65 6.89 20.93
C ASN A 157 -4.80 6.66 19.92
N LEU A 158 -4.66 7.23 18.73
CA LEU A 158 -5.63 7.09 17.66
C LEU A 158 -5.55 5.67 17.07
N LYS A 159 -6.70 4.99 17.01
CA LYS A 159 -6.81 3.70 16.32
C LYS A 159 -7.11 3.92 14.85
N LEU A 160 -6.33 3.27 13.99
CA LEU A 160 -6.46 3.28 12.53
C LEU A 160 -6.67 1.86 12.05
N SER A 161 -7.67 1.63 11.22
CA SER A 161 -7.87 0.38 10.48
C SER A 161 -7.51 0.62 9.02
N LEU A 162 -6.31 0.20 8.63
CA LEU A 162 -5.82 0.27 7.26
C LEU A 162 -6.23 -0.99 6.51
N ILE A 163 -6.83 -0.84 5.34
CA ILE A 163 -7.16 -1.95 4.44
C ILE A 163 -6.42 -1.74 3.13
N ASN A 164 -5.41 -2.55 2.89
CA ASN A 164 -4.69 -2.60 1.63
C ASN A 164 -5.39 -3.56 0.67
N LEU A 165 -5.63 -3.12 -0.56
CA LEU A 165 -6.30 -3.93 -1.57
C LEU A 165 -5.60 -3.84 -2.93
N HIS A 166 -5.82 -4.88 -3.74
CA HIS A 166 -5.48 -4.89 -5.16
C HIS A 166 -6.59 -5.61 -5.92
N MET A 167 -7.44 -4.87 -6.60
CA MET A 167 -8.61 -5.40 -7.29
C MET A 167 -8.27 -6.03 -8.65
N LYS A 168 -9.24 -6.66 -9.29
CA LYS A 168 -9.08 -7.31 -10.59
C LYS A 168 -8.93 -6.27 -11.70
N CYS A 169 -7.84 -6.34 -12.45
CA CYS A 169 -7.55 -5.44 -13.57
C CYS A 169 -8.54 -5.57 -14.74
N CYS A 170 -8.48 -4.59 -15.60
CA CYS A 170 -9.02 -4.55 -16.95
C CYS A 170 -10.56 -4.47 -17.02
N ASP A 171 -11.12 -4.12 -18.18
CA ASP A 171 -12.58 -3.97 -18.39
C ASP A 171 -13.36 -5.23 -18.03
N SER A 172 -12.83 -6.40 -18.36
CA SER A 172 -13.42 -7.69 -17.99
C SER A 172 -13.51 -7.92 -16.47
N GLY A 173 -12.81 -7.12 -15.67
CA GLY A 173 -12.82 -7.17 -14.21
C GLY A 173 -13.90 -6.34 -13.54
N LEU A 174 -14.56 -5.42 -14.25
CA LEU A 174 -15.51 -4.45 -13.67
C LEU A 174 -16.59 -5.10 -12.79
N PHE A 175 -17.23 -6.16 -13.27
CA PHE A 175 -18.24 -6.88 -12.46
C PHE A 175 -17.64 -7.37 -11.13
N ARG A 176 -16.42 -7.93 -11.16
CA ARG A 176 -15.76 -8.44 -9.95
C ARG A 176 -15.40 -7.31 -9.00
N ARG A 177 -14.88 -6.18 -9.53
CA ARG A 177 -14.57 -4.99 -8.72
C ARG A 177 -15.82 -4.43 -8.04
N LYS A 178 -16.97 -4.37 -8.75
CA LYS A 178 -18.24 -3.93 -8.16
C LYS A 178 -18.71 -4.82 -7.02
N GLU A 179 -18.66 -6.14 -7.18
CA GLU A 179 -19.03 -7.06 -6.11
C GLU A 179 -18.03 -7.00 -4.94
N ALA A 180 -16.72 -6.92 -5.22
CA ALA A 180 -15.68 -6.73 -4.21
C ALA A 180 -15.92 -5.46 -3.38
N SER A 181 -16.25 -4.35 -4.05
CA SER A 181 -16.55 -3.06 -3.39
C SER A 181 -17.79 -3.15 -2.49
N LYS A 182 -18.86 -3.83 -2.93
CA LYS A 182 -20.05 -4.07 -2.11
C LYS A 182 -19.73 -4.92 -0.88
N MET A 183 -18.95 -5.98 -1.04
CA MET A 183 -18.51 -6.84 0.08
C MET A 183 -17.70 -6.03 1.10
N LEU A 184 -16.77 -5.20 0.62
CA LEU A 184 -15.94 -4.37 1.47
C LEU A 184 -16.77 -3.32 2.22
N HIS A 185 -17.69 -2.65 1.53
CA HIS A 185 -18.58 -1.67 2.15
C HIS A 185 -19.44 -2.32 3.25
N ALA A 186 -20.05 -3.48 2.98
CA ALA A 186 -20.84 -4.20 3.97
C ALA A 186 -20.01 -4.61 5.19
N TYR A 187 -18.76 -5.04 4.97
CA TYR A 187 -17.82 -5.34 6.05
C TYR A 187 -17.49 -4.11 6.91
N ILE A 188 -17.16 -2.98 6.28
CA ILE A 188 -16.83 -1.74 7.00
C ILE A 188 -18.05 -1.20 7.74
N ASP A 189 -19.25 -1.32 7.15
CA ASP A 189 -20.51 -0.95 7.83
C ASP A 189 -20.72 -1.77 9.11
N ASP A 190 -20.55 -3.07 9.06
CA ASP A 190 -20.65 -3.97 10.22
C ASP A 190 -19.61 -3.64 11.31
N GLU A 191 -18.36 -3.36 10.94
CA GLU A 191 -17.31 -2.96 11.86
C GLU A 191 -17.59 -1.58 12.48
N THR A 192 -18.13 -0.64 11.68
CA THR A 192 -18.52 0.68 12.18
C THR A 192 -19.64 0.59 13.21
N ASN A 193 -20.63 -0.29 12.99
CA ASN A 193 -21.69 -0.57 13.94
C ASN A 193 -21.18 -1.21 15.24
N LYS A 194 -20.01 -1.86 15.21
CA LYS A 194 -19.29 -2.38 16.39
C LYS A 194 -18.42 -1.34 17.10
N GLY A 195 -18.37 -0.10 16.57
CA GLY A 195 -17.62 1.03 17.15
C GLY A 195 -16.23 1.25 16.55
N ASN A 196 -15.87 0.54 15.49
CA ASN A 196 -14.64 0.78 14.74
C ASN A 196 -14.94 1.67 13.52
N SER A 197 -14.65 2.98 13.61
CA SER A 197 -15.06 3.97 12.61
C SER A 197 -13.93 4.63 11.84
N ASN A 198 -12.67 4.30 12.12
CA ASN A 198 -11.51 4.98 11.57
C ASN A 198 -10.83 4.13 10.50
N PHE A 199 -11.44 4.07 9.32
CA PHE A 199 -10.92 3.29 8.19
C PHE A 199 -10.19 4.15 7.18
N ILE A 200 -9.07 3.61 6.68
CA ILE A 200 -8.39 4.07 5.48
C ILE A 200 -8.27 2.85 4.57
N VAL A 201 -8.93 2.88 3.42
CA VAL A 201 -8.81 1.84 2.40
C VAL A 201 -7.99 2.39 1.26
N LEU A 202 -6.87 1.75 0.97
CA LEU A 202 -5.92 2.23 -0.01
C LEU A 202 -5.38 1.07 -0.85
N GLY A 203 -4.97 1.38 -2.07
CA GLY A 203 -4.43 0.35 -2.96
C GLY A 203 -4.76 0.61 -4.41
N ASP A 204 -4.46 -0.40 -5.21
CA ASP A 204 -4.80 -0.45 -6.62
C ASP A 204 -6.24 -0.97 -6.77
N TRP A 205 -7.16 -0.04 -7.03
CA TRP A 205 -8.58 -0.35 -7.26
C TRP A 205 -8.83 -0.82 -8.68
N ASN A 206 -7.84 -0.63 -9.59
CA ASN A 206 -7.96 -0.96 -11.01
C ASN A 206 -9.18 -0.34 -11.70
N ASP A 207 -9.61 0.80 -11.20
CA ASP A 207 -10.76 1.57 -11.69
C ASP A 207 -10.50 3.06 -11.53
N ASP A 208 -11.14 3.92 -12.30
CA ASP A 208 -10.93 5.38 -12.26
C ASP A 208 -12.17 6.10 -11.72
N LEU A 209 -11.99 6.98 -10.72
CA LEU A 209 -13.07 7.75 -10.10
C LEU A 209 -13.77 8.73 -11.07
N LYS A 210 -13.14 9.07 -12.19
CA LYS A 210 -13.73 9.95 -13.20
C LYS A 210 -14.64 9.25 -14.19
N ASP A 211 -14.67 7.90 -14.19
CA ASP A 211 -15.54 7.14 -15.07
C ASP A 211 -17.02 7.37 -14.74
N ASP A 212 -17.90 7.21 -15.71
CA ASP A 212 -19.33 7.48 -15.55
C ASP A 212 -19.97 6.52 -14.51
N GLU A 213 -21.05 6.98 -13.88
CA GLU A 213 -21.85 6.16 -12.97
C GLU A 213 -22.25 4.84 -13.65
N GLY A 214 -21.98 3.74 -12.94
CA GLY A 214 -22.20 2.40 -13.48
C GLY A 214 -21.01 1.82 -14.24
N GLU A 215 -19.97 2.58 -14.53
CA GLU A 215 -18.75 2.11 -15.22
C GLU A 215 -17.56 1.95 -14.29
N HIS A 216 -17.70 2.25 -12.99
CA HIS A 216 -16.69 2.07 -11.95
C HIS A 216 -17.25 1.32 -10.71
N CYS A 217 -16.38 0.94 -9.78
CA CYS A 217 -16.74 0.15 -8.59
C CYS A 217 -16.99 0.99 -7.32
N PHE A 218 -16.92 2.30 -7.36
CA PHE A 218 -16.86 3.15 -6.17
C PHE A 218 -18.23 3.52 -5.59
N GLU A 219 -19.37 3.25 -6.27
CA GLU A 219 -20.72 3.67 -5.86
C GLU A 219 -21.09 3.32 -4.41
N PRO A 220 -20.75 2.13 -3.86
CA PRO A 220 -21.10 1.83 -2.47
C PRO A 220 -20.54 2.85 -1.48
N PHE A 221 -19.36 3.39 -1.75
CA PHE A 221 -18.70 4.37 -0.90
C PHE A 221 -19.03 5.82 -1.26
N LEU A 222 -19.21 6.13 -2.54
CA LEU A 222 -19.61 7.47 -2.98
C LEU A 222 -21.02 7.83 -2.49
N ASN A 223 -21.90 6.84 -2.35
CA ASN A 223 -23.26 6.99 -1.84
C ASN A 223 -23.35 6.96 -0.30
N ASP A 224 -22.23 6.76 0.41
CA ASP A 224 -22.16 6.73 1.86
C ASP A 224 -21.44 7.97 2.39
N ASN A 225 -22.19 8.86 3.02
CA ASN A 225 -21.67 10.15 3.51
C ASN A 225 -20.66 10.04 4.67
N ARG A 226 -20.42 8.84 5.20
CA ARG A 226 -19.39 8.59 6.24
C ARG A 226 -17.98 8.55 5.66
N PHE A 227 -17.86 8.40 4.35
CA PHE A 227 -16.60 8.23 3.63
C PHE A 227 -16.40 9.29 2.56
N PHE A 228 -15.18 9.41 2.08
CA PHE A 228 -14.83 10.16 0.89
C PHE A 228 -13.51 9.67 0.31
N PHE A 229 -13.27 9.97 -0.96
CA PHE A 229 -12.01 9.72 -1.65
C PHE A 229 -11.25 11.04 -1.82
N PRO A 230 -10.18 11.32 -1.04
CA PRO A 230 -9.30 12.46 -1.30
C PRO A 230 -8.77 12.48 -2.72
N THR A 231 -8.51 11.30 -3.31
CA THR A 231 -8.01 11.13 -4.67
C THR A 231 -8.96 11.65 -5.76
N LEU A 232 -10.23 11.90 -5.43
CA LEU A 232 -11.17 12.55 -6.36
C LEU A 232 -10.70 13.97 -6.74
N ASP A 233 -10.01 14.67 -5.84
CA ASP A 233 -9.53 16.04 -6.08
C ASP A 233 -8.48 16.13 -7.19
N ILE A 234 -7.78 15.01 -7.47
CA ILE A 234 -6.66 14.96 -8.42
C ILE A 234 -6.92 14.06 -9.63
N THR A 235 -7.99 13.25 -9.63
CA THR A 235 -8.25 12.26 -10.70
C THR A 235 -8.49 12.90 -12.09
N TYR A 236 -8.85 14.19 -12.13
CA TYR A 236 -9.03 14.94 -13.40
C TYR A 236 -7.76 15.61 -13.91
N ASP A 237 -6.69 15.62 -13.12
CA ASP A 237 -5.38 16.15 -13.54
C ASP A 237 -4.51 15.00 -14.06
N ILE A 238 -4.35 14.90 -15.38
CA ILE A 238 -3.57 13.84 -16.01
C ILE A 238 -2.11 13.78 -15.54
N SER A 239 -1.56 14.90 -15.07
CA SER A 239 -0.20 14.93 -14.51
C SER A 239 -0.09 14.22 -13.16
N GLN A 240 -1.23 13.90 -12.55
CA GLN A 240 -1.37 13.15 -11.30
C GLN A 240 -1.74 11.68 -11.54
N ALA A 241 -1.79 11.23 -12.81
CA ALA A 241 -2.13 9.83 -13.09
C ALA A 241 -1.21 8.87 -12.33
N SER A 242 -1.79 7.93 -11.59
CA SER A 242 -1.02 6.93 -10.85
C SER A 242 -0.50 5.82 -11.77
N TYR A 243 -1.13 5.62 -12.92
CA TYR A 243 -0.67 4.74 -14.01
C TYR A 243 -0.40 5.57 -15.27
N PRO A 244 0.80 6.16 -15.42
CA PRO A 244 1.11 7.06 -16.52
C PRO A 244 1.56 6.36 -17.81
N LYS A 245 1.40 5.06 -17.91
CA LYS A 245 1.90 4.23 -19.02
C LYS A 245 1.04 4.38 -20.26
N GLU A 246 1.60 4.98 -21.30
CA GLU A 246 0.94 5.12 -22.60
C GLU A 246 0.64 3.75 -23.26
N PRO A 247 -0.49 3.56 -23.97
CA PRO A 247 -1.54 4.55 -24.22
C PRO A 247 -2.68 4.55 -23.15
N TYR A 248 -2.52 3.87 -22.02
CA TYR A 248 -3.56 3.61 -21.02
C TYR A 248 -3.46 4.49 -19.77
N VAL A 249 -2.98 5.74 -19.93
CA VAL A 249 -2.81 6.67 -18.80
C VAL A 249 -4.09 6.77 -17.98
N SER A 250 -4.03 6.38 -16.70
CA SER A 250 -5.21 6.25 -15.83
C SER A 250 -4.87 6.58 -14.38
N PHE A 251 -5.91 6.85 -13.59
CA PHE A 251 -5.78 7.00 -12.15
C PHE A 251 -6.38 5.74 -11.47
N LEU A 252 -5.55 4.77 -11.12
CA LEU A 252 -5.98 3.43 -10.66
C LEU A 252 -5.80 3.21 -9.16
N ASP A 253 -4.90 3.99 -8.54
CA ASP A 253 -4.54 3.86 -7.12
C ASP A 253 -5.28 4.92 -6.32
N HIS A 254 -6.20 4.49 -5.45
CA HIS A 254 -7.06 5.39 -4.70
C HIS A 254 -6.98 5.16 -3.20
N ILE A 255 -7.30 6.24 -2.46
CA ILE A 255 -7.39 6.23 -1.01
C ILE A 255 -8.79 6.67 -0.61
N LEU A 256 -9.50 5.80 0.12
CA LEU A 256 -10.78 6.06 0.76
C LEU A 256 -10.55 6.32 2.24
N VAL A 257 -11.21 7.31 2.81
CA VAL A 257 -11.05 7.71 4.22
C VAL A 257 -12.39 7.86 4.91
N SER A 258 -12.47 7.41 6.16
CA SER A 258 -13.58 7.76 7.05
C SER A 258 -13.53 9.26 7.39
N LYS A 259 -14.62 9.98 7.24
CA LYS A 259 -14.70 11.43 7.58
C LYS A 259 -14.35 11.73 9.03
N SER A 260 -14.53 10.76 9.93
CA SER A 260 -14.13 10.89 11.34
C SER A 260 -12.63 11.15 11.53
N LEU A 261 -11.78 10.68 10.61
CA LEU A 261 -10.33 10.87 10.68
C LEU A 261 -9.91 12.28 10.25
N ILE A 262 -10.65 12.90 9.32
CA ILE A 262 -10.34 14.22 8.77
C ILE A 262 -11.55 15.15 8.90
N PRO A 263 -11.99 15.47 10.12
CA PRO A 263 -13.26 16.17 10.36
C PRO A 263 -13.30 17.57 9.75
N ASN A 264 -12.15 18.21 9.56
CA ASN A 264 -12.04 19.57 9.03
C ASN A 264 -11.72 19.60 7.53
N ASN A 265 -11.69 18.44 6.85
CA ASN A 265 -11.24 18.31 5.46
C ASN A 265 -9.87 18.96 5.20
N SER A 266 -8.97 18.92 6.20
CA SER A 266 -7.61 19.45 6.09
C SER A 266 -6.68 18.31 5.72
N TYR A 267 -6.42 18.14 4.44
CA TYR A 267 -5.50 17.15 3.89
C TYR A 267 -4.82 17.67 2.63
N ASP A 268 -3.70 17.06 2.30
CA ASP A 268 -3.07 17.17 0.99
C ASP A 268 -3.10 15.80 0.32
N ILE A 269 -3.34 15.78 -0.98
CA ILE A 269 -3.35 14.58 -1.80
C ILE A 269 -2.56 14.82 -3.08
N SER A 270 -1.70 13.89 -3.46
CA SER A 270 -0.93 13.99 -4.71
C SER A 270 -0.35 12.65 -5.12
N THR A 271 -0.09 12.51 -6.41
CA THR A 271 0.81 11.48 -6.93
C THR A 271 2.23 11.98 -6.82
N ILE A 272 3.14 11.17 -6.27
CA ILE A 272 4.54 11.55 -6.12
C ILE A 272 5.26 11.27 -7.45
N PRO A 273 5.79 12.27 -8.15
CA PRO A 273 6.39 12.11 -9.48
C PRO A 273 7.83 11.59 -9.38
N ILE A 274 8.01 10.36 -8.90
CA ILE A 274 9.33 9.72 -8.68
C ILE A 274 10.13 9.64 -9.99
N ASP A 275 9.47 9.38 -11.11
CA ASP A 275 10.05 9.30 -12.44
C ASP A 275 10.87 10.54 -12.82
N LYS A 276 10.43 11.74 -12.38
CA LYS A 276 11.14 13.00 -12.64
C LYS A 276 12.50 13.05 -11.96
N TYR A 277 12.62 12.46 -10.78
CA TYR A 277 13.89 12.39 -10.03
C TYR A 277 14.80 11.30 -10.62
N MET A 278 14.24 10.24 -11.16
CA MET A 278 15.00 9.17 -11.84
C MET A 278 15.38 9.53 -13.28
N GLY A 279 14.88 10.67 -13.80
CA GLY A 279 15.22 11.20 -15.11
C GLY A 279 14.21 10.87 -16.21
N SER A 280 13.45 9.78 -16.11
CA SER A 280 12.35 9.44 -17.00
C SER A 280 11.45 8.35 -16.43
N PHE A 281 10.22 8.28 -16.93
CA PHE A 281 9.30 7.19 -16.62
C PHE A 281 9.87 5.82 -17.01
N SER A 282 10.56 5.71 -18.15
CA SER A 282 11.16 4.44 -18.57
C SER A 282 12.22 3.90 -17.60
N ILE A 283 13.02 4.78 -16.99
CA ILE A 283 13.97 4.38 -15.93
C ILE A 283 13.23 3.97 -14.68
N TYR A 284 12.22 4.74 -14.25
CA TYR A 284 11.40 4.41 -13.11
C TYR A 284 10.71 3.05 -13.27
N GLU A 285 10.08 2.80 -14.43
CA GLU A 285 9.43 1.52 -14.76
C GLU A 285 10.43 0.35 -14.74
N GLU A 286 11.63 0.54 -15.30
CA GLU A 286 12.65 -0.51 -15.29
C GLU A 286 13.12 -0.90 -13.89
N TYR A 287 13.20 0.07 -12.98
CA TYR A 287 13.78 -0.15 -11.65
C TYR A 287 12.74 -0.41 -10.58
N ILE A 288 11.56 0.19 -10.65
CA ILE A 288 10.58 0.15 -9.55
C ILE A 288 9.22 -0.35 -10.00
N SER A 289 8.48 0.41 -10.85
CA SER A 289 7.09 0.09 -11.17
C SER A 289 6.56 0.89 -12.36
N ASP A 290 5.48 0.41 -12.98
CA ASP A 290 4.66 1.17 -13.92
C ASP A 290 3.56 2.01 -13.22
N HIS A 291 3.43 1.92 -11.88
CA HIS A 291 2.55 2.75 -11.06
C HIS A 291 3.34 3.76 -10.23
N MET A 292 2.85 4.99 -10.15
CA MET A 292 3.38 6.03 -9.27
C MET A 292 2.76 5.92 -7.87
N PRO A 293 3.51 6.22 -6.79
CA PRO A 293 2.94 6.25 -5.45
C PRO A 293 1.99 7.43 -5.27
N VAL A 294 0.88 7.22 -4.54
CA VAL A 294 -0.10 8.23 -4.18
C VAL A 294 -0.02 8.52 -2.68
N LEU A 295 0.20 9.79 -2.34
CA LEU A 295 0.34 10.30 -0.98
C LEU A 295 -0.94 10.97 -0.50
N LEU A 296 -1.39 10.60 0.69
CA LEU A 296 -2.33 11.36 1.51
C LEU A 296 -1.60 11.86 2.76
N SER A 297 -1.72 13.16 3.05
CA SER A 297 -1.16 13.81 4.24
C SER A 297 -2.27 14.55 5.00
N PHE A 298 -2.53 14.25 6.29
CA PHE A 298 -3.63 14.84 7.09
C PHE A 298 -3.32 14.95 8.58
#